data_f33145b6930ee0945ed278074960bb8c
#
_entry.id   f33145b6930ee0945ed278074960bb8c
#
_cell.length_a   1.000
_cell.length_b   1.000
_cell.length_c   1.000
_cell.angle_alpha   90.00
_cell.angle_beta   90.00
_cell.angle_gamma   90.00
#
_symmetry.space_group_name_H-M   'P 1'
#
loop_
_entity.id
_entity.type
_entity.pdbx_description
1 polymer ?
#
loop_
_entity_poly.entity_id
_entity_poly.type
_entity_poly.pdbx_seq_one_letter_code
_entity_poly.pdbx_strand_id
1 'polypeptide(L)'
;MHHYDMNLNYIDELLWHFCYDADPAYLRKMWPVLKLHLEWEKRNWDPDGDHLYDAYCCIWASDALYYNGGAVTHSTAYNYRGNLLAARIAEIIGEDPKPYANEAAAILKAMNETLWIDDEGHWAEYKDLMGLKRLHKNAALWTIYTPIDCGACSPEQAYRATRWVDENLPRIPIKVASPTGVV
;
A
#
# COMPACT_ATOMS: atom_id res chain seq x y z
N MET A 1 7.23 1.56 -17.13
CA MET A 1 7.55 2.48 -16.01
C MET A 1 8.15 1.63 -14.91
N HIS A 2 9.42 1.88 -14.53
CA HIS A 2 10.16 0.97 -13.65
C HIS A 2 10.02 1.29 -12.15
N HIS A 3 9.35 2.39 -11.79
CA HIS A 3 9.21 2.89 -10.42
C HIS A 3 7.75 3.28 -10.13
N TYR A 4 6.87 2.35 -10.36
CA TYR A 4 5.44 2.57 -10.18
C TYR A 4 5.07 2.99 -8.74
N ASP A 5 5.64 2.34 -7.77
CA ASP A 5 5.46 2.60 -6.34
C ASP A 5 5.95 3.98 -5.87
N MET A 6 6.90 4.60 -6.57
CA MET A 6 7.30 6.00 -6.34
C MET A 6 6.14 6.98 -6.57
N ASN A 7 5.28 6.68 -7.55
CA ASN A 7 4.09 7.47 -7.81
C ASN A 7 3.05 7.34 -6.67
N LEU A 8 2.88 6.13 -6.15
CA LEU A 8 2.02 5.89 -4.99
C LEU A 8 2.52 6.65 -3.77
N ASN A 9 3.82 6.59 -3.48
CA ASN A 9 4.42 7.30 -2.36
C ASN A 9 4.26 8.82 -2.49
N TYR A 10 4.46 9.38 -3.69
CA TYR A 10 4.27 10.82 -3.92
C TYR A 10 2.83 11.28 -3.65
N ILE A 11 1.86 10.53 -4.10
CA ILE A 11 0.44 10.84 -3.83
C ILE A 11 0.09 10.63 -2.36
N ASP A 12 0.68 9.65 -1.71
CA ASP A 12 0.49 9.40 -0.29
C ASP A 12 1.01 10.56 0.57
N GLU A 13 2.16 11.12 0.23
CA GLU A 13 2.69 12.34 0.87
C GLU A 13 1.76 13.56 0.68
N LEU A 14 1.14 13.70 -0.50
CA LEU A 14 0.11 14.71 -0.72
C LEU A 14 -1.11 14.49 0.18
N LEU A 15 -1.55 13.24 0.33
CA LEU A 15 -2.65 12.89 1.21
C LEU A 15 -2.31 13.14 2.70
N TRP A 16 -1.08 12.88 3.11
CA TRP A 16 -0.58 13.23 4.44
C TRP A 16 -0.60 14.75 4.68
N HIS A 17 -0.21 15.56 3.70
CA HIS A 17 -0.32 17.01 3.81
C HIS A 17 -1.76 17.43 4.13
N PHE A 18 -2.75 16.83 3.49
CA PHE A 18 -4.16 17.15 3.77
C PHE A 18 -4.64 16.70 5.15
N CYS A 19 -3.97 15.79 5.81
CA CYS A 19 -4.25 15.45 7.20
C CYS A 19 -3.84 16.56 8.18
N TYR A 20 -2.87 17.40 7.79
CA TYR A 20 -2.41 18.55 8.59
C TYR A 20 -3.09 19.86 8.21
N ASP A 21 -3.35 20.05 6.92
CA ASP A 21 -3.98 21.26 6.39
C ASP A 21 -5.05 20.91 5.35
N ALA A 22 -6.28 20.76 5.83
CA ALA A 22 -7.44 20.42 5.00
C ALA A 22 -8.15 21.69 4.46
N ASP A 23 -7.39 22.71 3.98
CA ASP A 23 -7.97 23.88 3.34
C ASP A 23 -8.87 23.47 2.15
N PRO A 24 -10.20 23.74 2.22
CA PRO A 24 -11.12 23.32 1.16
C PRO A 24 -10.81 23.93 -0.21
N ALA A 25 -10.19 25.09 -0.26
CA ALA A 25 -9.82 25.72 -1.53
C ALA A 25 -8.65 24.95 -2.20
N TYR A 26 -7.68 24.56 -1.40
CA TYR A 26 -6.55 23.76 -1.90
C TYR A 26 -7.00 22.34 -2.25
N LEU A 27 -7.85 21.72 -1.43
CA LEU A 27 -8.45 20.41 -1.74
C LEU A 27 -9.18 20.43 -3.10
N ARG A 28 -10.01 21.44 -3.37
CA ARG A 28 -10.70 21.57 -4.68
C ARG A 28 -9.71 21.73 -5.83
N LYS A 29 -8.63 22.47 -5.63
CA LYS A 29 -7.58 22.66 -6.64
C LYS A 29 -6.87 21.35 -6.98
N MET A 30 -6.59 20.51 -5.98
CA MET A 30 -5.88 19.24 -6.15
C MET A 30 -6.80 18.07 -6.53
N TRP A 31 -8.09 18.20 -6.31
CA TRP A 31 -9.07 17.14 -6.55
C TRP A 31 -9.03 16.52 -7.94
N PRO A 32 -8.94 17.27 -9.05
CA PRO A 32 -8.82 16.69 -10.39
C PRO A 32 -7.57 15.81 -10.55
N VAL A 33 -6.46 16.18 -9.93
CA VAL A 33 -5.21 15.41 -9.99
C VAL A 33 -5.37 14.10 -9.24
N LEU A 34 -5.95 14.13 -8.04
CA LEU A 34 -6.20 12.94 -7.24
C LEU A 34 -7.15 11.97 -7.94
N LYS A 35 -8.22 12.47 -8.55
CA LYS A 35 -9.14 11.66 -9.36
C LYS A 35 -8.44 10.96 -10.50
N LEU A 36 -7.67 11.71 -11.29
CA LEU A 36 -6.91 11.14 -12.42
C LEU A 36 -5.92 10.07 -11.95
N HIS A 37 -5.28 10.27 -10.82
CA HIS A 37 -4.38 9.28 -10.23
C HIS A 37 -5.13 7.99 -9.88
N LEU A 38 -6.23 8.07 -9.11
CA LEU A 38 -6.99 6.90 -8.69
C LEU A 38 -7.62 6.14 -9.89
N GLU A 39 -8.11 6.86 -10.89
CA GLU A 39 -8.61 6.27 -12.13
C GLU A 39 -7.50 5.58 -12.92
N TRP A 40 -6.29 6.18 -12.94
CA TRP A 40 -5.12 5.62 -13.59
C TRP A 40 -4.62 4.36 -12.87
N GLU A 41 -4.59 4.37 -11.54
CA GLU A 41 -4.26 3.22 -10.70
C GLU A 41 -5.23 2.06 -10.98
N LYS A 42 -6.53 2.31 -10.85
CA LYS A 42 -7.56 1.30 -11.06
C LYS A 42 -7.47 0.66 -12.46
N ARG A 43 -7.34 1.48 -13.49
CA ARG A 43 -7.32 1.00 -14.88
C ARG A 43 -6.07 0.19 -15.22
N ASN A 44 -4.90 0.57 -14.71
CA ASN A 44 -3.64 -0.02 -15.13
C ASN A 44 -3.14 -1.12 -14.19
N TRP A 45 -3.53 -1.05 -12.92
CA TRP A 45 -2.98 -1.93 -11.88
C TRP A 45 -4.03 -2.82 -11.19
N ASP A 46 -5.29 -2.67 -11.56
CA ASP A 46 -6.37 -3.61 -11.24
C ASP A 46 -7.22 -3.88 -12.48
N PRO A 47 -6.60 -4.41 -13.56
CA PRO A 47 -7.30 -4.60 -14.83
C PRO A 47 -8.30 -5.74 -14.82
N ASP A 48 -8.18 -6.70 -13.93
CA ASP A 48 -9.11 -7.83 -13.76
C ASP A 48 -10.23 -7.54 -12.76
N GLY A 49 -10.14 -6.40 -12.05
CA GLY A 49 -11.19 -5.93 -11.17
C GLY A 49 -11.33 -6.74 -9.87
N ASP A 50 -10.26 -7.41 -9.43
CA ASP A 50 -10.27 -8.17 -8.20
C ASP A 50 -9.98 -7.33 -6.94
N HIS A 51 -9.79 -6.00 -7.12
CA HIS A 51 -9.46 -5.00 -6.11
C HIS A 51 -8.11 -5.21 -5.42
N LEU A 52 -7.22 -5.99 -6.04
CA LEU A 52 -5.83 -6.11 -5.65
C LEU A 52 -4.96 -5.44 -6.72
N TYR A 53 -4.08 -4.56 -6.29
CA TYR A 53 -3.31 -3.73 -7.21
C TYR A 53 -1.99 -4.39 -7.58
N ASP A 54 -1.82 -4.65 -8.86
CA ASP A 54 -0.64 -5.30 -9.41
C ASP A 54 0.59 -4.39 -9.39
N ALA A 55 1.76 -4.99 -9.27
CA ALA A 55 3.02 -4.31 -9.52
C ALA A 55 4.02 -5.28 -10.14
N TYR A 56 4.86 -4.78 -11.05
CA TYR A 56 5.90 -5.60 -11.67
C TYR A 56 7.27 -5.36 -11.06
N CYS A 57 7.45 -4.24 -10.39
CA CYS A 57 8.73 -3.85 -9.84
C CYS A 57 8.54 -2.83 -8.72
N CYS A 58 9.04 -3.17 -7.55
CA CYS A 58 9.03 -2.31 -6.38
C CYS A 58 10.48 -2.00 -6.00
N ILE A 59 10.86 -0.72 -6.10
CA ILE A 59 12.27 -0.33 -6.01
C ILE A 59 12.54 0.60 -4.83
N TRP A 60 11.56 1.39 -4.42
CA TRP A 60 11.77 2.49 -3.50
C TRP A 60 12.37 2.10 -2.14
N ALA A 61 12.09 0.90 -1.67
CA ALA A 61 12.54 0.46 -0.36
C ALA A 61 14.02 0.07 -0.29
N SER A 62 14.66 -0.23 -1.42
CA SER A 62 15.98 -0.84 -1.42
C SER A 62 16.91 -0.36 -2.53
N ASP A 63 16.48 0.53 -3.42
CA ASP A 63 17.17 0.88 -4.67
C ASP A 63 17.61 -0.34 -5.50
N ALA A 64 17.10 -1.51 -5.15
CA ALA A 64 17.35 -2.76 -5.84
C ALA A 64 16.12 -3.18 -6.64
N LEU A 65 16.34 -3.74 -7.80
CA LEU A 65 15.28 -4.31 -8.62
C LEU A 65 14.66 -5.50 -7.88
N TYR A 66 13.47 -5.29 -7.37
CA TYR A 66 12.69 -6.33 -6.77
C TYR A 66 11.44 -6.56 -7.63
N TYR A 67 11.31 -7.75 -8.17
CA TYR A 67 10.22 -8.09 -9.07
C TYR A 67 9.12 -8.81 -8.30
N ASN A 68 7.96 -8.17 -8.24
CA ASN A 68 6.73 -8.78 -7.80
C ASN A 68 5.85 -8.94 -9.04
N GLY A 69 5.46 -10.14 -9.34
CA GLY A 69 4.75 -10.42 -10.58
C GLY A 69 3.23 -10.51 -10.40
N GLY A 70 2.57 -9.50 -9.80
CA GLY A 70 1.14 -9.56 -9.62
C GLY A 70 0.59 -8.64 -8.53
N ALA A 71 -0.47 -9.08 -7.87
CA ALA A 71 -1.18 -8.36 -6.82
C ALA A 71 -0.30 -8.22 -5.57
N VAL A 72 0.18 -7.02 -5.30
CA VAL A 72 1.18 -6.73 -4.27
C VAL A 72 0.54 -6.07 -3.07
N THR A 73 0.83 -6.57 -1.88
CA THR A 73 0.23 -6.12 -0.63
C THR A 73 0.44 -4.63 -0.37
N HIS A 74 1.66 -4.12 -0.50
CA HIS A 74 1.92 -2.70 -0.19
C HIS A 74 1.28 -1.75 -1.20
N SER A 75 1.31 -2.05 -2.51
CA SER A 75 0.63 -1.23 -3.53
C SER A 75 -0.89 -1.23 -3.31
N THR A 76 -1.46 -2.37 -2.96
CA THR A 76 -2.88 -2.49 -2.64
C THR A 76 -3.23 -1.69 -1.38
N ALA A 77 -2.39 -1.70 -0.35
CA ALA A 77 -2.60 -0.91 0.87
C ALA A 77 -2.54 0.61 0.61
N TYR A 78 -1.63 1.08 -0.22
CA TYR A 78 -1.61 2.50 -0.64
C TYR A 78 -2.89 2.90 -1.37
N ASN A 79 -3.39 2.05 -2.28
CA ASN A 79 -4.65 2.29 -2.98
C ASN A 79 -5.86 2.27 -2.04
N TYR A 80 -5.84 1.43 -1.00
CA TYR A 80 -6.84 1.47 0.07
C TYR A 80 -6.86 2.85 0.75
N ARG A 81 -5.71 3.33 1.27
CA ARG A 81 -5.60 4.64 1.93
C ARG A 81 -5.96 5.77 0.98
N GLY A 82 -5.51 5.71 -0.27
CA GLY A 82 -5.82 6.69 -1.30
C GLY A 82 -7.32 6.86 -1.51
N ASN A 83 -8.04 5.78 -1.66
CA ASN A 83 -9.50 5.80 -1.82
C ASN A 83 -10.21 6.21 -0.53
N LEU A 84 -9.77 5.74 0.65
CA LEU A 84 -10.35 6.12 1.93
C LEU A 84 -10.26 7.64 2.17
N LEU A 85 -9.10 8.24 1.92
CA LEU A 85 -8.89 9.67 2.08
C LEU A 85 -9.57 10.49 0.98
N ALA A 86 -9.63 9.97 -0.25
CA ALA A 86 -10.40 10.59 -1.33
C ALA A 86 -11.89 10.69 -0.99
N ALA A 87 -12.46 9.67 -0.36
CA ALA A 87 -13.85 9.73 0.12
C ALA A 87 -14.05 10.87 1.13
N ARG A 88 -13.14 11.03 2.10
CA ARG A 88 -13.19 12.12 3.08
C ARG A 88 -13.01 13.50 2.44
N ILE A 89 -12.08 13.62 1.48
CA ILE A 89 -11.88 14.86 0.72
C ILE A 89 -13.14 15.21 -0.06
N ALA A 90 -13.76 14.24 -0.73
CA ALA A 90 -15.00 14.44 -1.47
C ALA A 90 -16.11 15.00 -0.58
N GLU A 91 -16.30 14.48 0.64
CA GLU A 91 -17.24 15.02 1.62
C GLU A 91 -16.95 16.49 1.96
N ILE A 92 -15.69 16.83 2.21
CA ILE A 92 -15.28 18.21 2.58
C ILE A 92 -15.56 19.21 1.45
N ILE A 93 -15.33 18.81 0.19
CA ILE A 93 -15.48 19.71 -0.96
C ILE A 93 -16.85 19.66 -1.63
N GLY A 94 -17.75 18.76 -1.16
CA GLY A 94 -19.11 18.60 -1.68
C GLY A 94 -19.22 17.75 -2.95
N GLU A 95 -18.28 16.85 -3.18
CA GLU A 95 -18.30 15.82 -4.24
C GLU A 95 -18.90 14.51 -3.69
N ASP A 96 -19.24 13.55 -4.55
CA ASP A 96 -19.76 12.25 -4.12
C ASP A 96 -18.65 11.34 -3.54
N PRO A 97 -18.69 10.99 -2.25
CA PRO A 97 -17.69 10.12 -1.62
C PRO A 97 -17.88 8.63 -1.92
N LYS A 98 -19.07 8.21 -2.37
CA LYS A 98 -19.45 6.79 -2.46
C LYS A 98 -18.54 5.95 -3.35
N PRO A 99 -18.14 6.39 -4.55
CA PRO A 99 -17.27 5.59 -5.40
C PRO A 99 -15.97 5.21 -4.69
N TYR A 100 -15.37 6.15 -3.98
CA TYR A 100 -14.09 5.97 -3.27
C TYR A 100 -14.25 5.13 -2.00
N ALA A 101 -15.29 5.39 -1.22
CA ALA A 101 -15.59 4.60 -0.02
C ALA A 101 -15.88 3.14 -0.37
N ASN A 102 -16.62 2.88 -1.45
CA ASN A 102 -16.91 1.53 -1.92
C ASN A 102 -15.64 0.82 -2.40
N GLU A 103 -14.78 1.51 -3.14
CA GLU A 103 -13.51 0.94 -3.59
C GLU A 103 -12.59 0.63 -2.40
N ALA A 104 -12.44 1.54 -1.44
CA ALA A 104 -11.66 1.28 -0.23
C ALA A 104 -12.19 0.04 0.53
N ALA A 105 -13.49 -0.09 0.68
CA ALA A 105 -14.09 -1.26 1.33
C ALA A 105 -13.83 -2.56 0.56
N ALA A 106 -13.91 -2.51 -0.77
CA ALA A 106 -13.64 -3.65 -1.64
C ALA A 106 -12.15 -4.07 -1.58
N ILE A 107 -11.23 -3.11 -1.61
CA ILE A 107 -9.80 -3.35 -1.44
C ILE A 107 -9.50 -4.03 -0.10
N LEU A 108 -10.03 -3.47 1.00
CA LEU A 108 -9.80 -4.03 2.33
C LEU A 108 -10.30 -5.48 2.44
N LYS A 109 -11.47 -5.74 1.85
CA LYS A 109 -12.03 -7.09 1.79
C LYS A 109 -11.12 -8.02 0.98
N ALA A 110 -10.70 -7.63 -0.21
CA ALA A 110 -9.84 -8.43 -1.09
C ALA A 110 -8.48 -8.73 -0.43
N MET A 111 -7.87 -7.76 0.25
CA MET A 111 -6.64 -7.95 1.02
C MET A 111 -6.81 -9.00 2.12
N ASN A 112 -7.90 -8.93 2.88
CA ASN A 112 -8.15 -9.90 3.96
C ASN A 112 -8.46 -11.30 3.47
N GLU A 113 -9.18 -11.42 2.35
CA GLU A 113 -9.58 -12.72 1.80
C GLU A 113 -8.46 -13.40 1.00
N THR A 114 -7.53 -12.63 0.42
CA THR A 114 -6.54 -13.16 -0.53
C THR A 114 -5.11 -13.07 -0.01
N LEU A 115 -4.73 -11.96 0.61
CA LEU A 115 -3.33 -11.70 0.96
C LEU A 115 -3.02 -11.97 2.44
N TRP A 116 -4.00 -11.92 3.34
CA TRP A 116 -3.79 -12.25 4.74
C TRP A 116 -3.63 -13.76 4.94
N ILE A 117 -2.57 -14.17 5.61
CA ILE A 117 -2.25 -15.56 5.93
C ILE A 117 -2.54 -15.78 7.41
N ASP A 118 -3.76 -16.22 7.71
CA ASP A 118 -4.23 -16.24 9.10
C ASP A 118 -3.46 -17.22 9.99
N ASP A 119 -3.07 -18.37 9.50
CA ASP A 119 -2.27 -19.36 10.23
C ASP A 119 -0.84 -18.87 10.54
N GLU A 120 -0.28 -17.98 9.72
CA GLU A 120 1.05 -17.41 9.90
C GLU A 120 1.02 -16.02 10.57
N GLY A 121 -0.09 -15.30 10.48
CA GLY A 121 -0.29 -14.01 11.13
C GLY A 121 0.36 -12.83 10.43
N HIS A 122 0.53 -12.90 9.11
CA HIS A 122 1.07 -11.79 8.30
C HIS A 122 0.46 -11.78 6.91
N TRP A 123 0.76 -10.74 6.10
CA TRP A 123 0.36 -10.70 4.69
C TRP A 123 1.39 -11.39 3.82
N ALA A 124 0.91 -12.09 2.79
CA ALA A 124 1.72 -12.51 1.66
C ALA A 124 2.31 -11.28 0.96
N GLU A 125 3.46 -11.43 0.36
CA GLU A 125 4.08 -10.33 -0.38
C GLU A 125 3.28 -9.98 -1.63
N TYR A 126 2.94 -11.00 -2.41
CA TYR A 126 2.09 -10.85 -3.59
C TYR A 126 1.46 -12.17 -4.01
N LYS A 127 0.48 -12.07 -4.91
CA LYS A 127 -0.13 -13.18 -5.62
C LYS A 127 0.18 -13.06 -7.11
N ASP A 128 0.64 -14.12 -7.76
CA ASP A 128 0.95 -14.12 -9.18
C ASP A 128 -0.23 -13.63 -10.03
N LEU A 129 0.03 -12.75 -10.99
CA LEU A 129 -0.95 -12.28 -11.96
C LEU A 129 -1.35 -13.40 -12.94
N MET A 130 -0.40 -14.24 -13.32
CA MET A 130 -0.56 -15.25 -14.36
C MET A 130 -0.23 -16.67 -13.89
N GLY A 131 -0.47 -17.64 -14.74
CA GLY A 131 -0.15 -19.03 -14.48
C GLY A 131 -1.01 -19.65 -13.38
N LEU A 132 -0.39 -20.23 -12.37
CA LEU A 132 -1.09 -20.89 -11.26
C LEU A 132 -1.63 -19.92 -10.19
N LYS A 133 -1.44 -18.63 -10.35
CA LYS A 133 -1.86 -17.59 -9.40
C LYS A 133 -1.44 -17.90 -7.95
N ARG A 134 -0.19 -18.30 -7.77
CA ARG A 134 0.35 -18.69 -6.47
C ARG A 134 0.46 -17.50 -5.54
N LEU A 135 0.19 -17.75 -4.27
CA LEU A 135 0.43 -16.80 -3.20
C LEU A 135 1.88 -16.93 -2.71
N HIS A 136 2.64 -15.84 -2.76
CA HIS A 136 4.01 -15.78 -2.27
C HIS A 136 3.99 -15.33 -0.81
N LYS A 137 4.11 -16.30 0.08
CA LYS A 137 3.94 -16.12 1.52
C LYS A 137 5.11 -15.41 2.21
N ASN A 138 6.28 -15.32 1.57
CA ASN A 138 7.38 -14.54 2.12
C ASN A 138 6.92 -13.09 2.28
N ALA A 139 7.42 -12.41 3.31
CA ALA A 139 7.15 -11.01 3.52
C ALA A 139 8.44 -10.23 3.74
N ALA A 140 8.52 -9.08 3.09
CA ALA A 140 9.51 -8.05 3.40
C ALA A 140 8.94 -7.05 4.41
N LEU A 141 9.76 -6.16 4.95
CA LEU A 141 9.29 -5.19 5.95
C LEU A 141 8.16 -4.30 5.42
N TRP A 142 8.23 -3.85 4.18
CA TRP A 142 7.16 -3.03 3.56
C TRP A 142 5.84 -3.79 3.40
N THR A 143 5.88 -5.10 3.22
CA THR A 143 4.68 -5.96 3.19
C THR A 143 3.93 -5.91 4.52
N ILE A 144 4.65 -5.72 5.62
CA ILE A 144 4.10 -5.66 6.97
C ILE A 144 3.73 -4.21 7.35
N TYR A 145 4.66 -3.27 7.17
CA TYR A 145 4.47 -1.91 7.68
C TYR A 145 3.46 -1.10 6.86
N THR A 146 3.44 -1.27 5.54
CA THR A 146 2.54 -0.47 4.70
C THR A 146 1.06 -0.70 4.99
N PRO A 147 0.55 -1.95 5.11
CA PRO A 147 -0.84 -2.16 5.52
C PRO A 147 -1.16 -1.58 6.89
N ILE A 148 -0.24 -1.66 7.85
CA ILE A 148 -0.42 -1.10 9.19
C ILE A 148 -0.47 0.42 9.13
N ASP A 149 0.48 1.05 8.47
CA ASP A 149 0.55 2.50 8.29
C ASP A 149 -0.65 3.05 7.52
N CYS A 150 -1.10 2.34 6.50
CA CYS A 150 -2.30 2.69 5.74
C CYS A 150 -3.61 2.46 6.51
N GLY A 151 -3.58 1.82 7.68
CA GLY A 151 -4.79 1.44 8.43
C GLY A 151 -5.62 0.35 7.74
N ALA A 152 -5.00 -0.43 6.85
CA ALA A 152 -5.64 -1.53 6.11
C ALA A 152 -5.68 -2.84 6.92
N CYS A 153 -5.80 -2.74 8.24
CA CYS A 153 -5.80 -3.90 9.13
C CYS A 153 -6.51 -3.63 10.45
N SER A 154 -6.88 -4.70 11.14
CA SER A 154 -7.31 -4.61 12.54
C SER A 154 -6.10 -4.46 13.49
N PRO A 155 -6.30 -3.97 14.72
CA PRO A 155 -5.24 -3.95 15.74
C PRO A 155 -4.65 -5.34 16.03
N GLU A 156 -5.44 -6.39 15.95
CA GLU A 156 -4.98 -7.76 16.12
C GLU A 156 -4.07 -8.19 14.97
N GLN A 157 -4.44 -7.90 13.73
CA GLN A 157 -3.60 -8.19 12.58
C GLN A 157 -2.28 -7.42 12.64
N ALA A 158 -2.30 -6.14 13.02
CA ALA A 158 -1.10 -5.33 13.19
C ALA A 158 -0.17 -5.93 14.25
N TYR A 159 -0.72 -6.36 15.39
CA TYR A 159 0.05 -7.02 16.46
C TYR A 159 0.66 -8.32 15.97
N ARG A 160 -0.12 -9.21 15.33
CA ARG A 160 0.37 -10.50 14.84
C ARG A 160 1.46 -10.33 13.79
N ALA A 161 1.27 -9.41 12.85
CA ALA A 161 2.23 -9.15 11.80
C ALA A 161 3.55 -8.56 12.32
N THR A 162 3.51 -7.67 13.30
CA THR A 162 4.73 -7.15 13.95
C THR A 162 5.44 -8.22 14.77
N ARG A 163 4.72 -9.11 15.43
CA ARG A 163 5.30 -10.26 16.12
C ARG A 163 5.99 -11.21 15.15
N TRP A 164 5.35 -11.47 14.00
CA TRP A 164 5.95 -12.29 12.94
C TRP A 164 7.29 -11.73 12.46
N VAL A 165 7.40 -10.40 12.31
CA VAL A 165 8.68 -9.74 11.97
C VAL A 165 9.75 -10.03 13.02
N ASP A 166 9.43 -9.88 14.31
CA ASP A 166 10.36 -10.10 15.40
C ASP A 166 10.88 -11.55 15.46
N GLU A 167 10.02 -12.50 15.11
CA GLU A 167 10.31 -13.93 15.23
C GLU A 167 10.95 -14.54 13.97
N ASN A 168 10.69 -13.98 12.78
CA ASN A 168 11.04 -14.61 11.52
C ASN A 168 12.06 -13.82 10.67
N LEU A 169 12.15 -12.50 10.81
CA LEU A 169 13.12 -11.73 10.05
C LEU A 169 14.45 -11.62 10.79
N PRO A 170 15.57 -12.04 10.13
CA PRO A 170 16.86 -12.01 10.77
C PRO A 170 17.34 -10.58 11.03
N ARG A 171 17.83 -10.31 12.23
CA ARG A 171 18.54 -9.08 12.59
C ARG A 171 20.03 -9.31 12.31
N ILE A 172 20.51 -8.82 11.19
CA ILE A 172 21.92 -8.97 10.81
C ILE A 172 22.66 -7.70 11.27
N PRO A 173 23.60 -7.81 12.25
CA PRO A 173 24.42 -6.67 12.63
C PRO A 173 25.28 -6.20 11.46
N ILE A 174 25.11 -4.96 11.06
CA ILE A 174 25.94 -4.33 10.04
C ILE A 174 27.06 -3.57 10.75
N LYS A 175 28.32 -3.98 10.53
CA LYS A 175 29.46 -3.16 10.93
C LYS A 175 29.60 -2.01 9.93
N VAL A 176 29.11 -0.85 10.27
CA VAL A 176 29.36 0.37 9.50
C VAL A 176 30.62 1.02 10.02
N ALA A 177 31.59 1.26 9.15
CA ALA A 177 32.73 2.09 9.47
C ALA A 177 32.23 3.54 9.62
N SER A 178 32.03 3.97 10.86
CA SER A 178 31.68 5.37 11.16
C SER A 178 32.97 6.20 11.26
N PRO A 179 33.05 7.37 10.62
CA PRO A 179 34.17 8.30 10.81
C PRO A 179 34.34 8.75 12.27
N THR A 180 33.27 8.64 13.07
CA THR A 180 33.26 9.03 14.49
C THR A 180 33.53 7.87 15.44
N GLY A 181 33.70 6.64 14.95
CA GLY A 181 33.90 5.45 15.77
C GLY A 181 32.67 5.03 16.60
N VAL A 182 31.54 5.68 16.43
CA VAL A 182 30.27 5.33 17.08
C VAL A 182 29.49 4.43 16.12
N VAL A 183 29.27 3.18 16.51
CA VAL A 183 28.46 2.20 15.79
C VAL A 183 27.07 2.19 16.41
#